data_e8fdccff61859b73e94a049ba4676811
#
_entry.id   e8fdccff61859b73e94a049ba4676811
#
_cell.length_a   1.000
_cell.length_b   1.000
_cell.length_c   1.000
_cell.angle_alpha   90.00
_cell.angle_beta   90.00
_cell.angle_gamma   90.00
#
_symmetry.space_group_name_H-M   'P 1'
#
loop_
_entity.id
_entity.type
_entity.pdbx_description
1 polymer ?
#
loop_
_entity_poly.entity_id
_entity_poly.type
_entity_poly.pdbx_seq_one_letter_code
_entity_poly.pdbx_strand_id
1 'polypeptide(L)'
;MAEVTVNVNGRAYRFDCGDGEEGHLKDLAAYVKGRVDALTREHGNAGDERLLLMAALLITDELWDARTELDAAPKPSDHAKGGEAKRRA
;
A
#
# COMPACT_ATOMS: atom_id res chain seq x y z
N MET A 1 12.32 21.18 -8.79
CA MET A 1 11.48 20.27 -8.01
C MET A 1 10.02 20.50 -8.30
N ALA A 2 9.28 19.43 -8.40
CA ALA A 2 7.86 19.50 -8.66
C ALA A 2 7.10 19.13 -7.42
N GLU A 3 5.86 19.58 -7.35
CA GLU A 3 5.01 19.31 -6.20
C GLU A 3 3.74 18.61 -6.69
N VAL A 4 3.32 17.58 -5.96
CA VAL A 4 2.12 16.81 -6.28
C VAL A 4 1.23 16.74 -5.05
N THR A 5 -0.06 16.97 -5.26
CA THR A 5 -1.06 16.81 -4.20
C THR A 5 -1.81 15.50 -4.41
N VAL A 6 -1.86 14.69 -3.38
CA VAL A 6 -2.52 13.39 -3.40
C VAL A 6 -3.66 13.41 -2.39
N ASN A 7 -4.84 12.96 -2.81
CA ASN A 7 -6.00 12.91 -1.92
C ASN A 7 -6.27 11.46 -1.54
N VAL A 8 -6.24 11.19 -0.23
CA VAL A 8 -6.50 9.85 0.30
C VAL A 8 -7.41 9.98 1.49
N ASN A 9 -8.48 9.24 1.48
CA ASN A 9 -9.46 9.20 2.58
C ASN A 9 -9.96 10.59 2.98
N GLY A 10 -10.19 11.44 1.97
CA GLY A 10 -10.72 12.78 2.19
C GLY A 10 -9.70 13.81 2.63
N ARG A 11 -8.44 13.46 2.69
CA ARG A 11 -7.37 14.38 3.08
C ARG A 11 -6.41 14.60 1.92
N ALA A 12 -5.88 15.82 1.85
CA ALA A 12 -4.91 16.19 0.83
C ALA A 12 -3.51 16.16 1.43
N TYR A 13 -2.59 15.50 0.73
CA TYR A 13 -1.19 15.40 1.14
C TYR A 13 -0.32 15.93 0.00
N ARG A 14 0.65 16.74 0.32
CA ARG A 14 1.53 17.33 -0.68
C ARG A 14 2.91 16.74 -0.57
N PHE A 15 3.48 16.40 -1.72
CA PHE A 15 4.79 15.78 -1.81
C PHE A 15 5.64 16.49 -2.84
N ASP A 16 6.93 16.58 -2.57
CA ASP A 16 7.89 17.03 -3.54
C ASP A 16 8.44 15.83 -4.28
N CYS A 17 8.67 16.00 -5.58
CA CYS A 17 9.25 14.95 -6.39
C CYS A 17 10.19 15.56 -7.42
N GLY A 18 10.94 14.71 -8.10
CA GLY A 18 11.81 15.16 -9.17
C GLY A 18 11.01 15.61 -10.36
N ASP A 19 11.59 16.50 -11.16
CA ASP A 19 10.96 16.94 -12.38
C ASP A 19 10.75 15.74 -13.29
N GLY A 20 9.54 15.61 -13.82
CA GLY A 20 9.20 14.50 -14.68
C GLY A 20 8.67 13.27 -13.95
N GLU A 21 8.66 13.29 -12.62
CA GLU A 21 8.17 12.14 -11.83
C GLU A 21 6.74 12.31 -11.36
N GLU A 22 6.11 13.43 -11.68
CA GLU A 22 4.77 13.72 -11.18
C GLU A 22 3.74 12.67 -11.57
N GLY A 23 3.76 12.26 -12.83
CA GLY A 23 2.81 11.26 -13.31
C GLY A 23 2.98 9.92 -12.62
N HIS A 24 4.23 9.52 -12.43
CA HIS A 24 4.52 8.26 -11.75
C HIS A 24 4.04 8.30 -10.30
N LEU A 25 4.32 9.41 -9.61
CA LEU A 25 3.88 9.54 -8.22
C LEU A 25 2.36 9.52 -8.12
N LYS A 26 1.67 10.16 -9.07
CA LYS A 26 0.20 10.12 -9.09
C LYS A 26 -0.32 8.71 -9.29
N ASP A 27 0.34 7.93 -10.14
CA ASP A 27 -0.06 6.54 -10.37
C ASP A 27 0.12 5.71 -9.11
N LEU A 28 1.24 5.89 -8.42
CA LEU A 28 1.49 5.19 -7.17
C LEU A 28 0.43 5.58 -6.13
N ALA A 29 0.13 6.86 -6.06
CA ALA A 29 -0.85 7.36 -5.10
C ALA A 29 -2.24 6.82 -5.38
N ALA A 30 -2.61 6.68 -6.65
CA ALA A 30 -3.90 6.12 -7.02
C ALA A 30 -4.03 4.68 -6.55
N TYR A 31 -2.94 3.94 -6.63
CA TYR A 31 -2.93 2.55 -6.17
C TYR A 31 -3.16 2.48 -4.66
N VAL A 32 -2.43 3.30 -3.92
CA VAL A 32 -2.60 3.37 -2.46
C VAL A 32 -4.02 3.78 -2.09
N LYS A 33 -4.52 4.81 -2.79
CA LYS A 33 -5.89 5.29 -2.54
C LYS A 33 -6.91 4.17 -2.74
N GLY A 34 -6.75 3.40 -3.80
CA GLY A 34 -7.65 2.28 -4.05
C GLY A 34 -7.66 1.27 -2.92
N ARG A 35 -6.48 0.96 -2.38
CA ARG A 35 -6.37 0.04 -1.27
C ARG A 35 -7.01 0.60 0.00
N VAL A 36 -6.80 1.89 0.27
CA VAL A 36 -7.40 2.54 1.45
C VAL A 36 -8.92 2.55 1.30
N ASP A 37 -9.43 2.87 0.12
CA ASP A 37 -10.88 2.89 -0.11
C ASP A 37 -11.50 1.53 0.12
N ALA A 38 -10.84 0.46 -0.34
CA ALA A 38 -11.32 -0.90 -0.13
C ALA A 38 -11.37 -1.25 1.35
N LEU A 39 -10.32 -0.88 2.09
CA LEU A 39 -10.27 -1.14 3.52
C LEU A 39 -11.35 -0.38 4.27
N THR A 40 -11.61 0.85 3.85
CA THR A 40 -12.66 1.67 4.46
C THR A 40 -14.03 1.02 4.26
N ARG A 41 -14.26 0.44 3.08
CA ARG A 41 -15.52 -0.25 2.82
C ARG A 41 -15.68 -1.50 3.70
N GLU A 42 -14.59 -2.21 3.93
CA GLU A 42 -14.65 -3.45 4.71
C GLU A 42 -14.68 -3.23 6.20
N HIS A 43 -13.93 -2.25 6.67
CA HIS A 43 -13.69 -2.08 8.11
C HIS A 43 -14.23 -0.78 8.67
N GLY A 44 -14.81 0.07 7.82
CA GLY A 44 -15.22 1.39 8.25
C GLY A 44 -14.02 2.32 8.38
N ASN A 45 -14.29 3.53 8.83
CA ASN A 45 -13.23 4.53 8.94
C ASN A 45 -12.51 4.36 10.28
N ALA A 46 -11.43 3.60 10.26
CA ALA A 46 -10.67 3.27 11.46
C ALA A 46 -9.61 4.31 11.81
N GLY A 47 -9.57 5.43 11.08
CA GLY A 47 -8.57 6.46 11.25
C GLY A 47 -7.51 6.40 10.17
N ASP A 48 -7.03 7.57 9.75
CA ASP A 48 -6.12 7.66 8.60
C ASP A 48 -4.84 6.87 8.81
N GLU A 49 -4.22 7.01 9.98
CA GLU A 49 -2.96 6.32 10.23
C GLU A 49 -3.12 4.82 10.16
N ARG A 50 -4.16 4.30 10.79
CA ARG A 50 -4.40 2.87 10.80
C ARG A 50 -4.70 2.35 9.40
N LEU A 51 -5.55 3.08 8.66
CA LEU A 51 -5.89 2.66 7.30
C LEU A 51 -4.69 2.68 6.39
N LEU A 52 -3.83 3.70 6.52
CA LEU A 52 -2.61 3.76 5.72
C LEU A 52 -1.65 2.64 6.07
N LEU A 53 -1.52 2.31 7.35
CA LEU A 53 -0.67 1.18 7.75
C LEU A 53 -1.22 -0.12 7.19
N MET A 54 -2.53 -0.32 7.27
CA MET A 54 -3.15 -1.53 6.72
C MET A 54 -2.92 -1.63 5.21
N ALA A 55 -3.08 -0.49 4.51
CA ALA A 55 -2.83 -0.48 3.07
C ALA A 55 -1.36 -0.79 2.76
N ALA A 56 -0.44 -0.24 3.55
CA ALA A 56 0.98 -0.51 3.36
C ALA A 56 1.28 -2.00 3.54
N LEU A 57 0.66 -2.63 4.53
CA LEU A 57 0.87 -4.06 4.76
C LEU A 57 0.33 -4.90 3.61
N LEU A 58 -0.85 -4.54 3.09
CA LEU A 58 -1.41 -5.24 1.94
C LEU A 58 -0.52 -5.11 0.71
N ILE A 59 -0.03 -3.91 0.46
CA ILE A 59 0.82 -3.67 -0.70
C ILE A 59 2.15 -4.40 -0.55
N THR A 60 2.68 -4.43 0.67
CA THR A 60 3.91 -5.17 0.92
C THR A 60 3.70 -6.66 0.68
N ASP A 61 2.55 -7.18 1.07
CA ASP A 61 2.23 -8.59 0.82
C ASP A 61 2.17 -8.87 -0.68
N GLU A 62 1.57 -7.94 -1.43
CA GLU A 62 1.53 -8.07 -2.89
C GLU A 62 2.93 -8.06 -3.49
N LEU A 63 3.80 -7.23 -2.94
CA LEU A 63 5.19 -7.20 -3.39
C LEU A 63 5.90 -8.53 -3.14
N TRP A 64 5.70 -9.10 -1.95
CA TRP A 64 6.29 -10.41 -1.64
C TRP A 64 5.78 -11.48 -2.60
N ASP A 65 4.48 -11.45 -2.91
CA ASP A 65 3.92 -12.40 -3.86
C ASP A 65 4.55 -12.26 -5.24
N ALA A 66 4.69 -11.02 -5.71
CA ALA A 66 5.29 -10.77 -7.03
C ALA A 66 6.74 -11.21 -7.07
N ARG A 67 7.48 -10.96 -6.00
CA ARG A 67 8.89 -11.36 -5.94
C ARG A 67 9.03 -12.86 -5.90
N THR A 68 8.15 -13.53 -5.17
CA THR A 68 8.15 -14.98 -5.10
C THR A 68 7.90 -15.58 -6.47
N GLU A 69 6.95 -15.02 -7.22
CA GLU A 69 6.66 -15.50 -8.56
C GLU A 69 7.83 -15.30 -9.50
N LEU A 70 8.47 -14.13 -9.43
CA LEU A 70 9.61 -13.83 -10.29
C LEU A 70 10.80 -14.73 -9.99
N ASP A 71 11.05 -14.98 -8.72
CA ASP A 71 12.22 -15.73 -8.29
C ASP A 71 11.94 -17.22 -8.23
N ALA A 72 10.69 -17.62 -8.41
CA ALA A 72 10.25 -19.01 -8.27
C ALA A 72 10.60 -19.53 -6.86
N ALA A 73 10.62 -18.66 -5.87
CA ALA A 73 10.95 -19.00 -4.51
C ALA A 73 9.68 -19.10 -3.66
N PRO A 74 9.64 -20.01 -2.69
CA PRO A 74 8.47 -20.10 -1.81
C PRO A 74 8.37 -18.88 -0.91
N LYS A 75 7.13 -18.57 -0.50
CA LYS A 75 6.92 -17.48 0.45
C LYS A 75 7.54 -17.83 1.79
N PRO A 76 8.08 -16.85 2.45
CA PRO A 76 8.49 -17.07 3.82
C PRO A 76 7.27 -17.29 4.68
N SER A 77 7.10 -18.31 5.35
CA SER A 77 6.01 -18.69 6.16
C SER A 77 4.61 -18.38 6.16
N ASP A 78 4.57 -18.98 5.77
CA ASP A 78 3.74 -19.08 5.74
C ASP A 78 3.16 -19.04 6.46
N HIS A 79 3.06 -18.99 6.24
CA HIS A 79 2.61 -18.87 6.72
C HIS A 79 2.20 -18.56 6.96
N ALA A 80 2.36 -18.83 7.06
CA ALA A 80 1.99 -18.62 7.34
C ALA A 80 1.44 -18.06 7.43
N LYS A 81 1.15 -18.49 7.36
CA LYS A 81 0.75 -18.17 7.45
C LYS A 81 0.60 -17.53 7.74
N GLY A 82 0.44 -17.44 8.26
CA GLY A 82 0.51 -17.03 8.56
C GLY A 82 0.47 -16.29 8.79
N GLY A 83 0.19 -16.56 9.43
CA GLY A 83 0.51 -16.23 9.71
C GLY A 83 0.59 -15.58 9.93
N GLU A 84 0.48 -15.49 9.97
CA GLU A 84 0.84 -15.21 10.28
C GLU A 84 1.19 -14.66 10.38
N ALA A 85 1.17 -14.62 10.52
CA ALA A 85 1.63 -14.30 10.70
C ALA A 85 1.56 -13.85 10.91
N LYS A 86 1.32 -14.03 10.87
CA LYS A 86 1.43 -14.00 11.09
C LYS A 86 1.50 -13.63 11.28
N ARG A 87 1.20 -13.58 11.18
CA ARG A 87 1.32 -13.64 11.32
C ARG A 87 1.41 -13.35 11.73
N ARG A 88 1.33 -13.20 11.79
CA ARG A 88 1.48 -13.23 12.10
C ARG A 88 1.71 -12.76 12.48
N ALA A 89 1.66 -12.72 12.67
CA ALA A 89 1.89 -12.43 12.87
C ALA A 89 2.01 -12.23 12.85
#